data_69dc522fad976f1f3c6ea3e57038c26b
#
_entry.id   69dc522fad976f1f3c6ea3e57038c26b
#
_cell.length_a   1.000
_cell.length_b   1.000
_cell.length_c   1.000
_cell.angle_alpha   90.00
_cell.angle_beta   90.00
_cell.angle_gamma   90.00
#
_symmetry.space_group_name_H-M   'P 1'
#
loop_
_entity.id
_entity.type
_entity.pdbx_description
1 polymer ?
#
loop_
_entity_poly.entity_id
_entity_poly.type
_entity_poly.pdbx_seq_one_letter_code
_entity_poly.pdbx_strand_id
1 'polypeptide(L)'
;GILNIVTVGSGFEGYTATFRGNANNNGVGAGTYAMVKQGKLTVSANYNYNYNNSPRSYSDSYRENYEPDKENEKYLESESSSKSKGNFQYGNLEASYEIDTLRLLTVAFGMYGSSDKSNSGGNTIMHGADRQDFAYRYRTDNHGKGSWYSINGNIDYQRTSRKNKERMITFSYKINSQPQTNDSYNTYLDIEPD
;
A
#
# COMPACT_ATOMS: atom_id res chain seq x y z
N GLY A 1 -16.07 -16.17 6.30
CA GLY A 1 -17.39 -15.91 6.89
C GLY A 1 -18.37 -15.60 5.78
N ILE A 2 -19.49 -16.29 5.77
CA ILE A 2 -20.58 -16.04 4.81
C ILE A 2 -21.34 -14.83 5.35
N LEU A 3 -21.30 -13.71 4.65
CA LEU A 3 -22.13 -12.55 4.97
C LEU A 3 -23.54 -12.82 4.44
N ASN A 4 -24.45 -13.16 5.30
CA ASN A 4 -25.85 -13.35 4.96
C ASN A 4 -26.54 -11.98 5.00
N ILE A 5 -26.65 -11.31 3.87
CA ILE A 5 -27.41 -10.07 3.77
C ILE A 5 -28.89 -10.45 3.65
N VAL A 6 -29.60 -10.42 4.76
CA VAL A 6 -31.06 -10.50 4.77
C VAL A 6 -31.58 -9.12 4.40
N THR A 7 -31.98 -8.95 3.14
CA THR A 7 -32.73 -7.77 2.71
C THR A 7 -34.13 -7.84 3.34
N VAL A 8 -34.37 -7.02 4.35
CA VAL A 8 -35.71 -6.73 4.86
C VAL A 8 -36.44 -6.00 3.73
N GLY A 9 -37.60 -6.57 3.35
CA GLY A 9 -38.32 -6.18 2.14
C GLY A 9 -38.63 -4.70 2.02
N SER A 10 -38.62 -4.27 0.78
CA SER A 10 -39.24 -3.13 0.12
C SER A 10 -39.75 -1.99 1.00
N GLY A 11 -39.07 -0.85 0.92
CA GLY A 11 -39.64 0.40 1.42
C GLY A 11 -38.63 1.45 1.87
N PHE A 12 -37.38 1.11 2.08
CA PHE A 12 -36.39 2.11 2.44
C PHE A 12 -35.63 2.54 1.17
N GLU A 13 -35.93 3.75 0.69
CA GLU A 13 -35.14 4.46 -0.28
C GLU A 13 -34.38 5.57 0.42
N GLY A 14 -33.15 5.81 0.03
CA GLY A 14 -32.36 6.83 0.67
C GLY A 14 -30.90 6.81 0.26
N TYR A 15 -30.20 7.75 0.80
CA TYR A 15 -28.76 7.86 0.62
C TYR A 15 -28.07 8.13 1.97
N THR A 16 -26.84 7.75 2.06
CA THR A 16 -25.95 8.14 3.13
C THR A 16 -24.59 8.50 2.56
N ALA A 17 -23.94 9.48 3.16
CA ALA A 17 -22.58 9.86 2.82
C ALA A 17 -21.81 10.21 4.09
N THR A 18 -20.56 9.80 4.15
CA THR A 18 -19.66 10.10 5.25
C THR A 18 -18.32 10.55 4.69
N PHE A 19 -17.80 11.64 5.24
CA PHE A 19 -16.48 12.15 4.95
C PHE A 19 -15.64 12.13 6.23
N ARG A 20 -14.39 11.69 6.11
CA ARG A 20 -13.43 11.65 7.22
C ARG A 20 -12.12 12.26 6.77
N GLY A 21 -11.49 12.98 7.67
CA GLY A 21 -10.14 13.51 7.50
C GLY A 21 -9.32 13.24 8.75
N ASN A 22 -8.05 13.01 8.56
CA ASN A 22 -7.08 12.91 9.64
C ASN A 22 -5.77 13.56 9.23
N ALA A 23 -5.08 14.13 10.20
CA ALA A 23 -3.77 14.72 10.01
C ALA A 23 -2.90 14.44 11.25
N ASN A 24 -1.64 14.20 11.02
CA ASN A 24 -0.62 14.08 12.04
C ASN A 24 0.69 14.72 11.53
N ASN A 25 1.72 14.73 12.37
CA ASN A 25 3.02 15.30 12.00
C ASN A 25 3.72 14.58 10.83
N ASN A 26 3.30 13.37 10.48
CA ASN A 26 3.92 12.55 9.43
C ASN A 26 3.06 12.45 8.17
N GLY A 27 1.82 12.94 8.18
CA GLY A 27 0.98 12.81 7.01
C GLY A 27 -0.46 13.27 7.19
N VAL A 28 -1.21 13.10 6.12
CA VAL A 28 -2.62 13.43 6.04
C VAL A 28 -3.40 12.32 5.38
N GLY A 29 -4.66 12.17 5.77
CA GLY A 29 -5.55 11.20 5.16
C GLY A 29 -6.96 11.76 4.98
N ALA A 30 -7.63 11.25 3.98
CA ALA A 30 -9.04 11.54 3.72
C ALA A 30 -9.76 10.26 3.30
N GLY A 31 -11.01 10.15 3.73
CA GLY A 31 -11.85 9.01 3.37
C GLY A 31 -13.30 9.42 3.14
N THR A 32 -13.94 8.72 2.23
CA THR A 32 -15.36 8.91 1.96
C THR A 32 -16.05 7.55 1.86
N TYR A 33 -17.30 7.54 2.24
CA TYR A 33 -18.24 6.44 2.02
C TYR A 33 -19.54 7.04 1.55
N ALA A 34 -20.15 6.44 0.54
CA ALA A 34 -21.48 6.79 0.07
C ALA A 34 -22.28 5.52 -0.24
N MET A 35 -23.55 5.57 0.03
CA MET A 35 -24.50 4.53 -0.35
C MET A 35 -25.81 5.17 -0.81
N VAL A 36 -26.38 4.63 -1.88
CA VAL A 36 -27.68 5.00 -2.41
C VAL A 36 -28.50 3.73 -2.61
N LYS A 37 -29.72 3.75 -2.13
CA LYS A 37 -30.73 2.74 -2.44
C LYS A 37 -31.95 3.40 -3.09
N GLN A 38 -32.26 2.97 -4.29
CA GLN A 38 -33.42 3.45 -5.05
C GLN A 38 -34.12 2.26 -5.71
N GLY A 39 -35.31 1.93 -5.23
CA GLY A 39 -36.07 0.78 -5.71
C GLY A 39 -35.29 -0.52 -5.55
N LYS A 40 -34.99 -1.16 -6.68
CA LYS A 40 -34.27 -2.44 -6.76
C LYS A 40 -32.75 -2.31 -6.82
N LEU A 41 -32.23 -1.09 -6.92
CA LEU A 41 -30.80 -0.81 -7.05
C LEU A 41 -30.24 -0.30 -5.72
N THR A 42 -29.16 -0.93 -5.29
CA THR A 42 -28.32 -0.43 -4.20
C THR A 42 -26.90 -0.26 -4.73
N VAL A 43 -26.32 0.91 -4.53
CA VAL A 43 -24.93 1.20 -4.90
C VAL A 43 -24.23 1.72 -3.67
N SER A 44 -23.07 1.15 -3.34
CA SER A 44 -22.20 1.67 -2.30
C SER A 44 -20.78 1.86 -2.84
N ALA A 45 -20.12 2.89 -2.36
CA ALA A 45 -18.75 3.19 -2.71
C ALA A 45 -18.01 3.69 -1.46
N ASN A 46 -16.76 3.30 -1.32
CA ASN A 46 -15.84 3.92 -0.39
C ASN A 46 -14.49 4.17 -1.07
N TYR A 47 -13.82 5.21 -0.63
CA TYR A 47 -12.46 5.51 -1.05
C TYR A 47 -11.71 6.15 0.10
N ASN A 48 -10.47 5.74 0.31
CA ASN A 48 -9.58 6.28 1.33
C ASN A 48 -8.21 6.49 0.73
N TYR A 49 -7.65 7.64 1.03
CA TYR A 49 -6.32 8.05 0.62
C TYR A 49 -5.55 8.51 1.84
N ASN A 50 -4.35 8.00 2.03
CA ASN A 50 -3.44 8.40 3.09
C ASN A 50 -2.08 8.73 2.48
N TYR A 51 -1.60 9.93 2.73
CA TYR A 51 -0.27 10.38 2.37
C TYR A 51 0.61 10.37 3.62
N ASN A 52 1.78 9.78 3.51
CA ASN A 52 2.79 9.75 4.56
C ASN A 52 4.08 10.41 4.07
N ASN A 53 4.67 11.25 4.92
CA ASN A 53 5.95 11.91 4.69
C ASN A 53 6.79 11.75 5.95
N SER A 54 7.50 10.62 6.04
CA SER A 54 8.30 10.30 7.20
C SER A 54 9.40 11.34 7.43
N PRO A 55 9.70 11.71 8.68
CA PRO A 55 10.86 12.51 8.98
C PRO A 55 12.14 11.85 8.46
N ARG A 56 13.18 12.64 8.25
CA ARG A 56 14.49 12.09 7.91
C ARG A 56 15.02 11.31 9.11
N SER A 57 15.40 10.06 8.87
CA SER A 57 16.10 9.22 9.85
C SER A 57 17.60 9.28 9.61
N TYR A 58 18.37 9.16 10.66
CA TYR A 58 19.83 9.10 10.66
C TYR A 58 20.25 7.81 11.34
N SER A 59 21.30 7.21 10.84
CA SER A 59 21.87 5.98 11.37
C SER A 59 23.37 6.03 11.22
N ASP A 60 24.05 5.80 12.36
CA ASP A 60 25.48 5.68 12.42
C ASP A 60 25.80 4.25 12.81
N SER A 61 26.77 3.65 12.14
CA SER A 61 27.24 2.31 12.44
C SER A 61 28.75 2.30 12.55
N TYR A 62 29.24 1.54 13.52
CA TYR A 62 30.63 1.34 13.80
C TYR A 62 30.91 -0.16 13.94
N ARG A 63 31.93 -0.64 13.26
CA ARG A 63 32.38 -2.02 13.36
C ARG A 63 33.88 -2.06 13.47
N GLU A 64 34.39 -2.79 14.45
CA GLU A 64 35.80 -3.08 14.62
C GLU A 64 36.13 -4.48 14.11
N ASN A 65 37.18 -4.59 13.32
CA ASN A 65 37.77 -5.86 12.91
C ASN A 65 38.91 -6.19 13.89
N TYR A 66 38.78 -7.29 14.62
CA TYR A 66 39.75 -7.70 15.63
C TYR A 66 40.99 -8.37 15.02
N GLU A 67 40.87 -8.90 13.81
CA GLU A 67 41.98 -9.53 13.07
C GLU A 67 42.04 -8.93 11.64
N PRO A 68 42.47 -7.67 11.51
CA PRO A 68 42.56 -7.02 10.19
C PRO A 68 43.75 -7.57 9.42
N ASP A 69 43.56 -7.78 8.10
CA ASP A 69 44.67 -8.19 7.21
C ASP A 69 45.66 -7.05 6.98
N LYS A 70 45.21 -5.80 7.10
CA LYS A 70 46.01 -4.59 7.02
C LYS A 70 45.65 -3.62 8.14
N GLU A 71 46.63 -2.83 8.60
CA GLU A 71 46.40 -1.87 9.69
C GLU A 71 45.31 -0.84 9.41
N ASN A 72 45.10 -0.47 8.14
CA ASN A 72 44.05 0.46 7.71
C ASN A 72 42.68 -0.18 7.44
N GLU A 73 42.50 -1.47 7.72
CA GLU A 73 41.24 -2.22 7.64
C GLU A 73 40.64 -2.54 9.00
N LYS A 74 40.96 -1.75 10.02
CA LYS A 74 40.56 -2.04 11.39
C LYS A 74 39.16 -1.56 11.74
N TYR A 75 38.77 -0.36 11.31
CA TYR A 75 37.54 0.28 11.68
C TYR A 75 36.68 0.61 10.44
N LEU A 76 35.45 0.15 10.46
CA LEU A 76 34.45 0.52 9.45
C LEU A 76 33.42 1.44 10.10
N GLU A 77 33.35 2.66 9.64
CA GLU A 77 32.36 3.65 10.05
C GLU A 77 31.43 3.96 8.88
N SER A 78 30.16 4.05 9.17
CA SER A 78 29.16 4.42 8.17
C SER A 78 28.10 5.32 8.80
N GLU A 79 27.92 6.48 8.21
CA GLU A 79 26.88 7.43 8.53
C GLU A 79 25.87 7.45 7.38
N SER A 80 24.61 7.32 7.67
CA SER A 80 23.58 7.35 6.64
C SER A 80 22.35 8.16 7.06
N SER A 81 21.67 8.68 6.10
CA SER A 81 20.37 9.29 6.31
C SER A 81 19.37 8.82 5.26
N SER A 82 18.15 8.64 5.66
CA SER A 82 17.07 8.28 4.74
C SER A 82 15.81 9.07 4.97
N LYS A 83 15.09 9.33 3.89
CA LYS A 83 13.78 9.96 3.90
C LYS A 83 12.86 9.22 2.95
N SER A 84 11.67 8.85 3.42
CA SER A 84 10.65 8.25 2.59
C SER A 84 9.35 9.06 2.62
N LYS A 85 8.65 9.04 1.51
CA LYS A 85 7.29 9.57 1.37
C LYS A 85 6.50 8.68 0.44
N GLY A 86 5.23 8.56 0.72
CA GLY A 86 4.38 7.70 -0.08
C GLY A 86 2.91 7.93 0.18
N ASN A 87 2.10 7.18 -0.51
CA ASN A 87 0.68 7.15 -0.27
C ASN A 87 0.19 5.70 -0.25
N PHE A 88 -0.86 5.48 0.50
CA PHE A 88 -1.65 4.26 0.48
C PHE A 88 -3.10 4.63 0.18
N GLN A 89 -3.71 3.90 -0.72
CA GLN A 89 -5.09 4.11 -1.09
C GLN A 89 -5.83 2.79 -1.22
N TYR A 90 -7.10 2.83 -0.87
CA TYR A 90 -8.00 1.72 -1.10
C TYR A 90 -9.41 2.24 -1.40
N GLY A 91 -10.12 1.52 -2.23
CA GLY A 91 -11.47 1.84 -2.59
C GLY A 91 -12.25 0.60 -3.00
N ASN A 92 -13.56 0.63 -2.76
CA ASN A 92 -14.49 -0.39 -3.20
C ASN A 92 -15.73 0.28 -3.76
N LEU A 93 -16.26 -0.31 -4.81
CA LEU A 93 -17.55 0.00 -5.41
C LEU A 93 -18.35 -1.29 -5.50
N GLU A 94 -19.57 -1.27 -4.99
CA GLU A 94 -20.50 -2.39 -5.09
C GLU A 94 -21.86 -1.90 -5.59
N ALA A 95 -22.43 -2.62 -6.53
CA ALA A 95 -23.76 -2.39 -7.02
C ALA A 95 -24.56 -3.71 -6.97
N SER A 96 -25.70 -3.68 -6.33
CA SER A 96 -26.62 -4.83 -6.24
C SER A 96 -27.95 -4.46 -6.86
N TYR A 97 -28.44 -5.33 -7.73
CA TYR A 97 -29.72 -5.16 -8.41
C TYR A 97 -30.65 -6.36 -8.14
N GLU A 98 -31.76 -6.09 -7.47
CA GLU A 98 -32.83 -7.06 -7.22
C GLU A 98 -33.68 -7.23 -8.50
N ILE A 99 -33.33 -8.20 -9.35
CA ILE A 99 -34.09 -8.48 -10.58
C ILE A 99 -35.56 -8.77 -10.24
N ASP A 100 -35.74 -9.66 -9.27
CA ASP A 100 -37.02 -9.96 -8.62
C ASP A 100 -36.77 -10.51 -7.20
N THR A 101 -37.83 -10.95 -6.52
CA THR A 101 -37.76 -11.48 -5.13
C THR A 101 -36.91 -12.75 -4.97
N LEU A 102 -36.45 -13.36 -6.07
CA LEU A 102 -35.70 -14.61 -6.08
C LEU A 102 -34.32 -14.48 -6.73
N ARG A 103 -34.07 -13.36 -7.42
CA ARG A 103 -32.84 -13.17 -8.21
C ARG A 103 -32.16 -11.86 -7.87
N LEU A 104 -30.88 -11.96 -7.53
CA LEU A 104 -30.01 -10.84 -7.20
C LEU A 104 -28.79 -10.89 -8.11
N LEU A 105 -28.42 -9.75 -8.68
CA LEU A 105 -27.16 -9.52 -9.36
C LEU A 105 -26.31 -8.54 -8.54
N THR A 106 -25.07 -8.92 -8.23
CA THR A 106 -24.11 -8.05 -7.55
C THR A 106 -22.86 -7.91 -8.41
N VAL A 107 -22.41 -6.69 -8.56
CA VAL A 107 -21.13 -6.35 -9.20
C VAL A 107 -20.29 -5.59 -8.19
N ALA A 108 -19.09 -6.04 -7.95
CA ALA A 108 -18.16 -5.38 -7.05
C ALA A 108 -16.81 -5.16 -7.73
N PHE A 109 -16.22 -4.02 -7.41
CA PHE A 109 -14.88 -3.63 -7.83
C PHE A 109 -14.13 -3.13 -6.61
N GLY A 110 -12.91 -3.62 -6.42
CA GLY A 110 -12.04 -3.20 -5.34
C GLY A 110 -10.65 -2.89 -5.85
N MET A 111 -10.03 -1.89 -5.24
CA MET A 111 -8.62 -1.57 -5.44
C MET A 111 -7.97 -1.19 -4.13
N TYR A 112 -6.74 -1.59 -3.94
CA TYR A 112 -5.88 -1.08 -2.88
C TYR A 112 -4.43 -1.11 -3.36
N GLY A 113 -3.63 -0.21 -2.83
CA GLY A 113 -2.24 -0.14 -3.24
C GLY A 113 -1.50 1.03 -2.63
N SER A 114 -0.22 1.04 -2.91
CA SER A 114 0.72 2.01 -2.39
C SER A 114 1.66 2.47 -3.49
N SER A 115 2.09 3.71 -3.36
CA SER A 115 3.26 4.19 -4.08
C SER A 115 4.15 4.97 -3.13
N ASP A 116 5.45 4.74 -3.22
CA ASP A 116 6.44 5.33 -2.34
C ASP A 116 7.67 5.80 -3.09
N LYS A 117 8.35 6.76 -2.49
CA LYS A 117 9.65 7.26 -2.92
C LYS A 117 10.56 7.33 -1.71
N SER A 118 11.76 6.81 -1.85
CA SER A 118 12.79 6.86 -0.84
C SER A 118 14.05 7.52 -1.38
N ASN A 119 14.67 8.34 -0.57
CA ASN A 119 15.97 8.91 -0.84
C ASN A 119 16.85 8.60 0.37
N SER A 120 17.98 7.98 0.15
CA SER A 120 18.96 7.71 1.18
C SER A 120 20.36 7.99 0.66
N GLY A 121 21.23 8.39 1.56
CA GLY A 121 22.62 8.61 1.24
C GLY A 121 23.46 8.55 2.50
N GLY A 122 24.74 8.31 2.32
CA GLY A 122 25.66 8.19 3.44
C GLY A 122 27.10 8.16 3.03
N ASN A 123 27.98 8.24 4.03
CA ASN A 123 29.41 8.14 3.89
C ASN A 123 29.87 6.85 4.56
N THR A 124 30.80 6.16 3.94
CA THR A 124 31.43 4.97 4.49
C THR A 124 32.94 5.13 4.40
N ILE A 125 33.64 4.81 5.47
CA ILE A 125 35.10 4.82 5.54
C ILE A 125 35.58 3.56 6.28
N MET A 126 36.58 2.91 5.72
CA MET A 126 37.36 1.86 6.34
C MET A 126 38.76 2.40 6.62
N HIS A 127 39.18 2.42 7.88
CA HIS A 127 40.42 3.05 8.29
C HIS A 127 41.12 2.32 9.42
N GLY A 128 42.40 2.67 9.65
CA GLY A 128 43.21 2.21 10.75
C GLY A 128 42.99 3.02 12.04
N ALA A 129 44.06 3.14 12.85
CA ALA A 129 43.99 3.95 14.06
C ALA A 129 43.84 5.44 13.79
N ASP A 130 44.29 5.92 12.62
CA ASP A 130 44.12 7.27 12.12
C ASP A 130 43.14 7.23 10.91
N ARG A 131 42.15 8.12 10.92
CA ARG A 131 41.20 8.26 9.79
C ARG A 131 41.86 8.74 8.49
N GLN A 132 43.08 9.31 8.55
CA GLN A 132 43.83 9.67 7.36
C GLN A 132 44.48 8.45 6.70
N ASP A 133 44.70 7.38 7.45
CA ASP A 133 45.16 6.08 6.95
C ASP A 133 43.95 5.17 6.70
N PHE A 134 43.30 5.37 5.58
CA PHE A 134 42.11 4.62 5.19
C PHE A 134 42.39 3.60 4.08
N ALA A 135 41.68 2.47 4.12
CA ALA A 135 41.71 1.48 3.07
C ALA A 135 40.82 1.91 1.90
N TYR A 136 39.62 2.42 2.22
CA TYR A 136 38.71 3.00 1.25
C TYR A 136 37.72 3.95 1.92
N ARG A 137 37.20 4.88 1.13
CA ARG A 137 36.03 5.69 1.47
C ARG A 137 35.17 5.95 0.26
N TYR A 138 33.89 6.10 0.48
CA TYR A 138 32.95 6.44 -0.57
C TYR A 138 31.67 7.07 0.01
N ARG A 139 30.98 7.80 -0.85
CA ARG A 139 29.65 8.29 -0.58
C ARG A 139 28.62 7.56 -1.43
N THR A 140 27.48 7.23 -0.87
CA THR A 140 26.33 6.67 -1.59
C THR A 140 25.22 7.68 -1.69
N ASP A 141 24.52 7.68 -2.84
CA ASP A 141 23.27 8.40 -3.05
C ASP A 141 22.30 7.46 -3.76
N ASN A 142 21.21 7.15 -3.08
CA ASN A 142 20.25 6.15 -3.50
C ASN A 142 18.86 6.77 -3.63
N HIS A 143 18.22 6.53 -4.75
CA HIS A 143 16.86 6.95 -5.04
C HIS A 143 16.02 5.72 -5.39
N GLY A 144 14.96 5.52 -4.65
CA GLY A 144 13.99 4.45 -4.89
C GLY A 144 12.60 5.02 -5.19
N LYS A 145 11.90 4.37 -6.10
CA LYS A 145 10.50 4.63 -6.39
C LYS A 145 9.81 3.30 -6.62
N GLY A 146 8.77 3.03 -5.82
CA GLY A 146 7.98 1.83 -5.91
C GLY A 146 6.49 2.12 -6.03
N SER A 147 5.77 1.23 -6.66
CA SER A 147 4.31 1.19 -6.62
C SER A 147 3.82 -0.23 -6.80
N TRP A 148 2.78 -0.56 -6.07
CA TRP A 148 2.05 -1.81 -6.23
C TRP A 148 0.56 -1.57 -6.01
N TYR A 149 -0.25 -2.26 -6.78
CA TYR A 149 -1.70 -2.21 -6.69
C TYR A 149 -2.28 -3.61 -6.76
N SER A 150 -3.38 -3.83 -6.07
CA SER A 150 -4.24 -4.99 -6.27
C SER A 150 -5.61 -4.49 -6.71
N ILE A 151 -6.05 -4.97 -7.85
CA ILE A 151 -7.31 -4.61 -8.45
C ILE A 151 -8.12 -5.90 -8.58
N ASN A 152 -9.32 -5.90 -8.04
CA ASN A 152 -10.21 -7.04 -8.11
C ASN A 152 -11.61 -6.62 -8.56
N GLY A 153 -12.24 -7.50 -9.28
CA GLY A 153 -13.62 -7.37 -9.72
C GLY A 153 -14.35 -8.70 -9.56
N ASN A 154 -15.61 -8.66 -9.18
CA ASN A 154 -16.46 -9.83 -9.17
C ASN A 154 -17.89 -9.49 -9.63
N ILE A 155 -18.51 -10.49 -10.24
CA ILE A 155 -19.92 -10.47 -10.63
C ILE A 155 -20.54 -11.73 -10.04
N ASP A 156 -21.57 -11.56 -9.23
CA ASP A 156 -22.30 -12.65 -8.60
C ASP A 156 -23.78 -12.60 -9.00
N TYR A 157 -24.26 -13.71 -9.55
CA TYR A 157 -25.67 -13.89 -9.82
C TYR A 157 -26.22 -14.97 -8.88
N GLN A 158 -27.22 -14.60 -8.10
CA GLN A 158 -27.88 -15.49 -7.15
C GLN A 158 -29.32 -15.76 -7.54
N ARG A 159 -29.74 -17.00 -7.43
CA ARG A 159 -31.12 -17.41 -7.64
C ARG A 159 -31.59 -18.33 -6.52
N THR A 160 -32.63 -17.92 -5.82
CA THR A 160 -33.29 -18.68 -4.77
C THR A 160 -34.45 -19.48 -5.34
N SER A 161 -34.70 -20.70 -4.84
CA SER A 161 -35.80 -21.54 -5.27
C SER A 161 -37.14 -21.03 -4.74
N ARG A 162 -38.17 -21.03 -5.58
CA ARG A 162 -39.56 -20.72 -5.16
C ARG A 162 -40.13 -21.72 -4.14
N LYS A 163 -39.78 -23.02 -4.31
CA LYS A 163 -40.34 -24.10 -3.50
C LYS A 163 -39.64 -24.27 -2.15
N ASN A 164 -38.37 -23.96 -2.09
CA ASN A 164 -37.58 -24.06 -0.88
C ASN A 164 -36.59 -22.89 -0.83
N LYS A 165 -36.88 -21.92 0.05
CA LYS A 165 -36.09 -20.70 0.22
C LYS A 165 -34.67 -20.94 0.75
N GLU A 166 -34.39 -22.12 1.31
CA GLU A 166 -33.06 -22.53 1.74
C GLU A 166 -32.18 -22.99 0.58
N ARG A 167 -32.76 -23.26 -0.60
CA ARG A 167 -32.02 -23.64 -1.80
C ARG A 167 -31.67 -22.41 -2.62
N MET A 168 -30.39 -22.14 -2.73
CA MET A 168 -29.83 -21.03 -3.52
C MET A 168 -28.72 -21.56 -4.44
N ILE A 169 -28.68 -21.04 -5.65
CA ILE A 169 -27.61 -21.23 -6.60
C ILE A 169 -26.93 -19.88 -6.81
N THR A 170 -25.61 -19.84 -6.74
CA THR A 170 -24.79 -18.65 -7.01
C THR A 170 -23.80 -18.97 -8.12
N PHE A 171 -23.74 -18.11 -9.12
CA PHE A 171 -22.70 -18.09 -10.14
C PHE A 171 -21.82 -16.87 -9.88
N SER A 172 -20.52 -17.12 -9.73
CA SER A 172 -19.54 -16.08 -9.45
C SER A 172 -18.45 -16.05 -10.50
N TYR A 173 -18.10 -14.87 -10.98
CA TYR A 173 -16.93 -14.64 -11.81
C TYR A 173 -16.02 -13.59 -11.15
N LYS A 174 -14.74 -13.89 -11.05
CA LYS A 174 -13.74 -13.03 -10.38
C LYS A 174 -12.56 -12.75 -11.30
N ILE A 175 -12.11 -11.51 -11.28
CA ILE A 175 -10.88 -11.05 -11.93
C ILE A 175 -10.00 -10.43 -10.85
N ASN A 176 -8.69 -10.69 -10.95
CA ASN A 176 -7.68 -10.07 -10.10
C ASN A 176 -6.45 -9.69 -10.93
N SER A 177 -5.91 -8.51 -10.67
CA SER A 177 -4.67 -8.01 -11.27
C SER A 177 -3.81 -7.33 -10.21
N GLN A 178 -2.50 -7.58 -10.24
CA GLN A 178 -1.55 -7.06 -9.25
C GLN A 178 -0.33 -6.46 -9.94
N PRO A 179 -0.46 -5.28 -10.58
CA PRO A 179 0.67 -4.59 -11.16
C PRO A 179 1.62 -4.09 -10.07
N GLN A 180 2.92 -4.26 -10.33
CA GLN A 180 3.99 -3.77 -9.46
C GLN A 180 5.10 -3.16 -10.32
N THR A 181 5.62 -2.03 -9.87
CA THR A 181 6.78 -1.36 -10.46
C THR A 181 7.76 -0.99 -9.35
N ASN A 182 9.04 -1.22 -9.59
CA ASN A 182 10.09 -0.85 -8.66
C ASN A 182 11.32 -0.37 -9.44
N ASP A 183 11.68 0.89 -9.24
CA ASP A 183 12.85 1.53 -9.83
C ASP A 183 13.81 1.91 -8.70
N SER A 184 15.07 1.51 -8.82
CA SER A 184 16.11 1.83 -7.84
C SER A 184 17.38 2.28 -8.56
N TYR A 185 17.90 3.42 -8.15
CA TYR A 185 19.14 4.01 -8.64
C TYR A 185 20.09 4.17 -7.46
N ASN A 186 21.25 3.51 -7.56
CA ASN A 186 22.30 3.58 -6.57
C ASN A 186 23.52 4.22 -7.22
N THR A 187 24.02 5.30 -6.65
CA THR A 187 25.19 6.02 -7.13
C THR A 187 26.27 6.00 -6.06
N TYR A 188 27.46 5.63 -6.46
CA TYR A 188 28.66 5.72 -5.62
C TYR A 188 29.47 6.93 -6.08
N LEU A 189 29.86 7.75 -5.14
CA LEU A 189 30.54 9.03 -5.36
C LEU A 189 31.78 9.09 -4.47
N ASP A 190 32.74 9.90 -4.87
CA ASP A 190 33.93 10.18 -4.08
C ASP A 190 34.64 8.89 -3.62
N ILE A 191 34.75 7.92 -4.52
CA ILE A 191 35.41 6.64 -4.22
C ILE A 191 36.90 6.87 -4.15
N GLU A 192 37.52 6.52 -3.03
CA GLU A 192 38.97 6.56 -2.82
C GLU A 192 39.41 5.29 -2.09
N PRO A 193 40.62 4.75 -2.40
CA PRO A 193 41.46 5.13 -3.56
C PRO A 193 40.76 4.79 -4.87
N ASP A 194 41.16 5.52 -5.92
CA ASP A 194 40.66 5.32 -7.29
C ASP A 194 41.02 3.94 -7.85
#